data_288de2c02286950710628c8bcfb5eb23
#
_entry.id   288de2c02286950710628c8bcfb5eb23
#
_cell.length_a   1.000
_cell.length_b   1.000
_cell.length_c   1.000
_cell.angle_alpha   90.00
_cell.angle_beta   90.00
_cell.angle_gamma   90.00
#
_symmetry.space_group_name_H-M   'P 1'
#
loop_
_entity.id
_entity.type
_entity.pdbx_description
1 polymer ?
#
loop_
_entity_poly.entity_id
_entity_poly.type
_entity_poly.pdbx_seq_one_letter_code
_entity_poly.pdbx_strand_id
1 'polypeptide(L)'
;MTGILSLGAVPPEKKSRYGSLIAPQLLAPYHQHFFNMRLDLAIDGINNTAYMIDVEADPDDADYNQFHNAFHINKIRLDTEKQARNNLCLEKSRSWTFENNSIKNAIGEPTGYKLYPGDNAIPFSSSKAWWRKRASFVNYHVWVTPFNEKEMFGSGNYPNQSQHDTGLLKYTEQDRSIVDKDIVLWYTFGITHIPRQEDFPVMPVVTAGFALKPNGFFDINPANDIPKAIKKTNDECCQNIK
;
A
#
# COMPACT_ATOMS: atom_id res chain seq x y z
N MET A 1 3.42 2.63 14.46
CA MET A 1 2.79 1.78 15.49
C MET A 1 3.75 1.65 16.66
N THR A 2 3.25 1.77 17.88
CA THR A 2 3.98 1.56 19.15
C THR A 2 2.97 1.23 20.23
N GLY A 3 3.42 0.85 21.42
CA GLY A 3 2.54 0.63 22.58
C GLY A 3 2.93 -0.60 23.38
N ILE A 4 2.03 -1.00 24.26
CA ILE A 4 2.19 -2.17 25.13
C ILE A 4 1.74 -3.41 24.37
N LEU A 5 2.56 -4.46 24.39
CA LEU A 5 2.24 -5.75 23.76
C LEU A 5 1.14 -6.49 24.53
N SER A 6 0.35 -7.28 23.82
CA SER A 6 -0.45 -8.33 24.45
C SER A 6 0.47 -9.39 25.04
N LEU A 7 0.31 -9.73 26.30
CA LEU A 7 1.20 -10.60 27.06
C LEU A 7 0.43 -11.74 27.68
N GLY A 8 1.09 -12.89 27.75
CA GLY A 8 0.58 -14.08 28.43
C GLY A 8 1.61 -14.65 29.41
N ALA A 9 1.18 -14.99 30.62
CA ALA A 9 2.02 -15.72 31.55
C ALA A 9 2.20 -17.18 31.08
N VAL A 10 3.42 -17.70 31.14
CA VAL A 10 3.72 -19.09 30.80
C VAL A 10 4.57 -19.75 31.93
N PRO A 11 4.37 -21.03 32.21
CA PRO A 11 5.22 -21.75 33.17
C PRO A 11 6.70 -21.72 32.74
N PRO A 12 7.66 -21.75 33.69
CA PRO A 12 9.08 -21.59 33.37
C PRO A 12 9.61 -22.59 32.33
N GLU A 13 9.07 -23.81 32.34
CA GLU A 13 9.52 -24.91 31.50
C GLU A 13 8.79 -24.97 30.13
N LYS A 14 7.76 -24.16 29.93
CA LYS A 14 6.93 -24.23 28.73
C LYS A 14 7.41 -23.24 27.67
N LYS A 15 7.94 -23.74 26.57
CA LYS A 15 8.18 -22.94 25.34
C LYS A 15 6.95 -22.99 24.47
N SER A 16 6.52 -21.83 24.00
CA SER A 16 5.47 -21.71 22.98
C SER A 16 6.08 -21.46 21.61
N ARG A 17 5.60 -22.16 20.59
CA ARG A 17 5.97 -21.89 19.18
C ARG A 17 5.22 -20.69 18.55
N TYR A 18 4.30 -20.09 19.31
CA TYR A 18 3.40 -19.05 18.80
C TYR A 18 3.68 -17.64 19.36
N GLY A 19 4.81 -17.48 20.01
CA GLY A 19 5.23 -16.22 20.59
C GLY A 19 6.67 -16.24 21.06
N SER A 20 7.20 -15.07 21.39
CA SER A 20 8.53 -14.86 21.97
C SER A 20 8.45 -14.68 23.49
N LEU A 21 9.37 -15.27 24.23
CA LEU A 21 9.61 -14.88 25.63
C LEU A 21 10.35 -13.54 25.63
N ILE A 22 9.74 -12.54 26.20
CA ILE A 22 10.28 -11.17 26.27
C ILE A 22 10.78 -10.80 27.67
N ALA A 23 10.36 -11.57 28.68
CA ALA A 23 10.86 -11.55 30.06
C ALA A 23 10.65 -12.94 30.68
N PRO A 24 11.20 -13.24 31.88
CA PRO A 24 10.96 -14.51 32.54
C PRO A 24 9.46 -14.79 32.68
N GLN A 25 9.02 -15.94 32.18
CA GLN A 25 7.62 -16.39 32.20
C GLN A 25 6.62 -15.47 31.48
N LEU A 26 7.09 -14.54 30.65
CA LEU A 26 6.25 -13.59 29.93
C LEU A 26 6.36 -13.80 28.43
N LEU A 27 5.27 -14.28 27.82
CA LEU A 27 5.16 -14.56 26.39
C LEU A 27 4.41 -13.43 25.68
N ALA A 28 4.98 -12.92 24.59
CA ALA A 28 4.31 -12.04 23.64
C ALA A 28 3.96 -12.82 22.37
N PRO A 29 2.67 -12.97 22.01
CA PRO A 29 2.25 -13.71 20.82
C PRO A 29 2.71 -13.06 19.53
N TYR A 30 3.01 -13.88 18.50
CA TYR A 30 3.17 -13.39 17.14
C TYR A 30 1.84 -12.89 16.61
N HIS A 31 1.86 -11.74 15.95
CA HIS A 31 0.63 -11.12 15.45
C HIS A 31 0.88 -10.25 14.22
N GLN A 32 -0.19 -9.89 13.54
CA GLN A 32 -0.17 -9.03 12.37
C GLN A 32 -1.14 -7.86 12.55
N HIS A 33 -0.77 -6.72 11.97
CA HIS A 33 -1.62 -5.55 11.85
C HIS A 33 -1.85 -5.27 10.39
N PHE A 34 -3.10 -5.04 10.00
CA PHE A 34 -3.48 -4.64 8.65
C PHE A 34 -4.27 -3.35 8.69
N PHE A 35 -3.95 -2.48 7.76
CA PHE A 35 -4.61 -1.20 7.55
C PHE A 35 -5.14 -1.16 6.13
N ASN A 36 -6.34 -0.61 5.96
CA ASN A 36 -6.92 -0.37 4.65
C ASN A 36 -7.20 1.12 4.50
N MET A 37 -6.57 1.75 3.51
CA MET A 37 -6.77 3.15 3.18
C MET A 37 -7.73 3.26 2.00
N ARG A 38 -8.74 4.11 2.14
CA ARG A 38 -9.63 4.53 1.08
C ARG A 38 -9.13 5.86 0.52
N LEU A 39 -8.86 5.89 -0.76
CA LEU A 39 -8.37 7.06 -1.49
C LEU A 39 -9.34 7.34 -2.64
N ASP A 40 -10.08 8.41 -2.52
CA ASP A 40 -10.97 8.93 -3.54
C ASP A 40 -10.13 9.72 -4.54
N LEU A 41 -10.10 9.29 -5.80
CA LEU A 41 -9.17 9.83 -6.78
C LEU A 41 -9.86 10.87 -7.69
N ALA A 42 -9.26 12.05 -7.76
CA ALA A 42 -9.65 13.11 -8.69
C ALA A 42 -8.39 13.66 -9.37
N ILE A 43 -7.70 12.79 -10.11
CA ILE A 43 -6.45 13.12 -10.78
C ILE A 43 -6.77 13.92 -12.05
N ASP A 44 -6.54 15.23 -11.97
CA ASP A 44 -6.80 16.18 -13.06
C ASP A 44 -8.23 16.06 -13.63
N GLY A 45 -9.17 15.76 -12.74
CA GLY A 45 -10.57 15.48 -13.00
C GLY A 45 -11.04 14.15 -12.43
N ILE A 46 -12.34 13.92 -12.42
CA ILE A 46 -12.98 12.76 -11.77
C ILE A 46 -12.94 11.47 -12.60
N ASN A 47 -12.67 11.56 -13.90
CA ASN A 47 -12.65 10.38 -14.78
C ASN A 47 -11.24 9.81 -14.87
N ASN A 48 -10.98 8.77 -14.08
CA ASN A 48 -9.68 8.13 -14.00
C ASN A 48 -9.75 6.64 -14.37
N THR A 49 -8.61 6.08 -14.73
CA THR A 49 -8.44 4.66 -15.06
C THR A 49 -7.24 4.10 -14.32
N ALA A 50 -7.38 2.88 -13.79
CA ALA A 50 -6.31 2.18 -13.10
C ALA A 50 -5.53 1.27 -14.04
N TYR A 51 -4.21 1.24 -13.88
CA TYR A 51 -3.30 0.35 -14.59
C TYR A 51 -2.40 -0.38 -13.60
N MET A 52 -2.12 -1.64 -13.88
CA MET A 52 -1.08 -2.42 -13.22
C MET A 52 0.17 -2.43 -14.09
N ILE A 53 1.33 -2.25 -13.49
CA ILE A 53 2.62 -2.23 -14.16
C ILE A 53 3.47 -3.36 -13.59
N ASP A 54 3.83 -4.30 -14.45
CA ASP A 54 4.78 -5.37 -14.15
C ASP A 54 6.08 -5.10 -14.92
N VAL A 55 7.22 -5.40 -14.31
CA VAL A 55 8.53 -5.42 -14.96
C VAL A 55 8.82 -6.87 -15.32
N GLU A 56 9.21 -7.10 -16.56
CA GLU A 56 9.48 -8.43 -17.09
C GLU A 56 10.85 -8.44 -17.78
N ALA A 57 11.66 -9.47 -17.47
CA ALA A 57 12.92 -9.69 -18.15
C ALA A 57 12.66 -10.14 -19.59
N ASP A 58 13.46 -9.65 -20.51
CA ASP A 58 13.41 -10.13 -21.89
C ASP A 58 14.07 -11.51 -22.03
N PRO A 59 13.64 -12.33 -23.01
CA PRO A 59 14.24 -13.64 -23.24
C PRO A 59 15.76 -13.54 -23.47
N ASP A 60 16.51 -14.49 -22.91
CA ASP A 60 17.96 -14.54 -23.03
C ASP A 60 18.44 -14.79 -24.48
N ASP A 61 17.60 -15.43 -25.29
CA ASP A 61 17.87 -15.77 -26.70
C ASP A 61 17.37 -14.71 -27.69
N ALA A 62 16.86 -13.59 -27.22
CA ALA A 62 16.45 -12.50 -28.10
C ALA A 62 17.65 -11.80 -28.72
N ASP A 63 17.66 -11.60 -30.02
CA ASP A 63 18.76 -11.00 -30.79
C ASP A 63 19.20 -9.62 -30.26
N TYR A 64 18.26 -8.85 -29.65
CA TYR A 64 18.52 -7.55 -29.07
C TYR A 64 19.02 -7.60 -27.60
N ASN A 65 19.02 -8.78 -26.97
CA ASN A 65 19.42 -8.99 -25.57
C ASN A 65 20.81 -9.64 -25.45
N GLN A 66 21.76 -9.21 -26.22
CA GLN A 66 23.12 -9.80 -26.30
C GLN A 66 23.89 -9.79 -24.97
N PHE A 67 23.50 -8.90 -24.04
CA PHE A 67 24.11 -8.77 -22.71
C PHE A 67 23.31 -9.44 -21.60
N HIS A 68 22.19 -10.11 -21.93
CA HIS A 68 21.33 -10.82 -20.98
C HIS A 68 20.83 -9.96 -19.82
N ASN A 69 20.58 -8.66 -20.05
CA ASN A 69 20.20 -7.71 -19.01
C ASN A 69 19.03 -6.78 -19.42
N ALA A 70 18.41 -7.07 -20.57
CA ALA A 70 17.26 -6.28 -21.00
C ALA A 70 15.99 -6.66 -20.22
N PHE A 71 15.19 -5.67 -19.93
CA PHE A 71 13.86 -5.81 -19.34
C PHE A 71 12.95 -4.68 -19.80
N HIS A 72 11.66 -4.90 -19.76
CA HIS A 72 10.66 -3.93 -20.13
C HIS A 72 9.53 -3.83 -19.11
N ILE A 73 8.68 -2.83 -19.27
CA ILE A 73 7.45 -2.70 -18.48
C ILE A 73 6.28 -3.23 -19.31
N ASN A 74 5.41 -3.98 -18.63
CA ASN A 74 4.11 -4.39 -19.17
C ASN A 74 3.03 -3.59 -18.41
N LYS A 75 2.38 -2.65 -19.12
CA LYS A 75 1.32 -1.80 -18.57
C LYS A 75 -0.04 -2.40 -18.94
N ILE A 76 -0.75 -2.90 -17.94
CA ILE A 76 -2.02 -3.62 -18.06
C ILE A 76 -3.15 -2.75 -17.56
N ARG A 77 -4.10 -2.39 -18.42
CA ARG A 77 -5.31 -1.68 -18.00
C ARG A 77 -6.21 -2.60 -17.17
N LEU A 78 -6.73 -2.08 -16.10
CA LEU A 78 -7.70 -2.78 -15.25
C LEU A 78 -9.09 -2.29 -15.62
N ASP A 79 -9.87 -3.15 -16.26
CA ASP A 79 -11.17 -2.76 -16.83
C ASP A 79 -12.31 -2.87 -15.82
N THR A 80 -12.20 -3.81 -14.88
CA THR A 80 -13.27 -4.09 -13.91
C THR A 80 -12.73 -4.24 -12.49
N GLU A 81 -13.65 -4.16 -11.53
CA GLU A 81 -13.35 -4.32 -10.11
C GLU A 81 -12.65 -5.65 -9.80
N LYS A 82 -13.04 -6.74 -10.46
CA LYS A 82 -12.40 -8.06 -10.23
C LYS A 82 -10.99 -8.11 -10.78
N GLN A 83 -10.73 -7.49 -11.93
CA GLN A 83 -9.39 -7.37 -12.47
C GLN A 83 -8.47 -6.52 -11.58
N ALA A 84 -9.05 -5.58 -10.82
CA ALA A 84 -8.32 -4.72 -9.89
C ALA A 84 -8.03 -5.35 -8.52
N ARG A 85 -8.42 -6.61 -8.29
CA ARG A 85 -8.06 -7.37 -7.09
C ARG A 85 -6.66 -7.92 -7.22
N ASN A 86 -5.65 -7.16 -6.78
CA ASN A 86 -4.25 -7.48 -7.05
C ASN A 86 -3.38 -7.51 -5.79
N ASN A 87 -2.37 -8.37 -5.81
CA ASN A 87 -1.33 -8.43 -4.79
C ASN A 87 0.00 -7.91 -5.31
N LEU A 88 0.84 -7.48 -4.38
CA LEU A 88 2.25 -7.23 -4.64
C LEU A 88 2.90 -8.46 -5.26
N CYS A 89 3.82 -8.21 -6.18
CA CYS A 89 4.65 -9.23 -6.78
C CYS A 89 6.08 -8.69 -6.83
N LEU A 90 6.95 -9.18 -5.95
CA LEU A 90 8.33 -8.71 -5.87
C LEU A 90 9.09 -9.07 -7.14
N GLU A 91 8.87 -10.27 -7.68
CA GLU A 91 9.53 -10.77 -8.89
C GLU A 91 9.26 -9.90 -10.12
N LYS A 92 8.12 -9.21 -10.12
CA LYS A 92 7.71 -8.30 -11.19
C LYS A 92 7.86 -6.82 -10.85
N SER A 93 8.42 -6.49 -9.70
CA SER A 93 8.47 -5.10 -9.21
C SER A 93 7.13 -4.35 -9.39
N ARG A 94 6.03 -5.08 -9.15
CA ARG A 94 4.66 -4.64 -9.46
C ARG A 94 4.31 -3.32 -8.79
N SER A 95 3.70 -2.44 -9.56
CA SER A 95 3.18 -1.15 -9.12
C SER A 95 1.87 -0.81 -9.85
N TRP A 96 1.25 0.29 -9.48
CA TRP A 96 -0.01 0.72 -10.14
C TRP A 96 0.06 2.20 -10.46
N THR A 97 -0.54 2.58 -11.60
CA THR A 97 -0.80 3.98 -11.95
C THR A 97 -2.29 4.22 -12.09
N PHE A 98 -2.68 5.44 -11.75
CA PHE A 98 -4.04 5.94 -11.88
C PHE A 98 -3.96 7.19 -12.74
N GLU A 99 -4.67 7.22 -13.85
CA GLU A 99 -4.43 8.18 -14.91
C GLU A 99 -5.73 8.79 -15.43
N ASN A 100 -5.66 10.08 -15.79
CA ASN A 100 -6.68 10.72 -16.58
C ASN A 100 -6.28 10.63 -18.06
N ASN A 101 -6.95 9.75 -18.80
CA ASN A 101 -6.62 9.50 -20.21
C ASN A 101 -6.97 10.67 -21.13
N SER A 102 -7.84 11.56 -20.69
CA SER A 102 -8.32 12.71 -21.48
C SER A 102 -7.37 13.90 -21.42
N ILE A 103 -6.49 13.96 -20.42
CA ILE A 103 -5.56 15.08 -20.23
C ILE A 103 -4.14 14.58 -20.42
N LYS A 104 -3.38 15.29 -21.24
CA LYS A 104 -2.03 14.93 -21.65
C LYS A 104 -1.02 15.98 -21.20
N ASN A 105 0.14 15.51 -20.78
CA ASN A 105 1.29 16.35 -20.50
C ASN A 105 2.02 16.76 -21.81
N ALA A 106 3.09 17.54 -21.70
CA ALA A 106 3.84 18.07 -22.82
C ALA A 106 4.46 17.02 -23.77
N ILE A 107 4.63 15.77 -23.31
CA ILE A 107 5.13 14.67 -24.13
C ILE A 107 4.01 13.77 -24.67
N GLY A 108 2.75 14.13 -24.43
CA GLY A 108 1.58 13.40 -24.94
C GLY A 108 1.14 12.21 -24.07
N GLU A 109 1.73 12.01 -22.88
CA GLU A 109 1.34 10.97 -21.94
C GLU A 109 0.22 11.43 -21.00
N PRO A 110 -0.64 10.52 -20.50
CA PRO A 110 -1.70 10.87 -19.55
C PRO A 110 -1.13 11.46 -18.27
N THR A 111 -1.87 12.42 -17.69
CA THR A 111 -1.57 12.86 -16.32
C THR A 111 -1.96 11.79 -15.33
N GLY A 112 -1.12 11.54 -14.32
CA GLY A 112 -1.34 10.43 -13.41
C GLY A 112 -0.57 10.49 -12.11
N TYR A 113 -0.87 9.51 -11.26
CA TYR A 113 -0.14 9.21 -10.03
C TYR A 113 0.20 7.72 -9.96
N LYS A 114 1.38 7.42 -9.41
CA LYS A 114 1.88 6.06 -9.23
C LYS A 114 1.87 5.68 -7.75
N LEU A 115 1.30 4.51 -7.45
CA LEU A 115 1.36 3.89 -6.13
C LEU A 115 2.69 3.14 -5.97
N TYR A 116 3.45 3.52 -4.95
CA TYR A 116 4.65 2.84 -4.46
C TYR A 116 4.28 2.09 -3.18
N PRO A 117 4.26 0.77 -3.19
CA PRO A 117 3.64 -0.02 -2.14
C PRO A 117 4.34 0.01 -0.78
N GLY A 118 5.64 0.31 -0.72
CA GLY A 118 6.42 0.21 0.52
C GLY A 118 6.49 -1.22 1.08
N ASP A 119 6.97 -1.33 2.30
CA ASP A 119 6.99 -2.59 3.02
C ASP A 119 5.57 -3.05 3.35
N ASN A 120 5.31 -4.36 3.22
CA ASN A 120 3.98 -4.90 3.38
C ASN A 120 3.99 -6.36 3.86
N ALA A 121 2.83 -6.89 4.21
CA ALA A 121 2.62 -8.25 4.65
C ALA A 121 1.36 -8.85 4.05
N ILE A 122 1.37 -10.16 3.87
CA ILE A 122 0.18 -10.95 3.57
C ILE A 122 -0.33 -11.62 4.84
N PRO A 123 -1.64 -11.88 4.97
CA PRO A 123 -2.17 -12.57 6.13
C PRO A 123 -1.76 -14.04 6.16
N PHE A 124 -1.16 -14.48 7.27
CA PHE A 124 -0.79 -15.89 7.49
C PHE A 124 -1.96 -16.76 7.94
N SER A 125 -3.06 -16.17 8.40
CA SER A 125 -4.25 -16.94 8.74
C SER A 125 -4.88 -17.56 7.51
N SER A 126 -5.46 -18.75 7.67
CA SER A 126 -6.27 -19.38 6.63
C SER A 126 -7.43 -18.48 6.21
N SER A 127 -7.81 -18.52 4.93
CA SER A 127 -9.02 -17.86 4.42
C SER A 127 -10.31 -18.33 5.11
N LYS A 128 -10.26 -19.51 5.78
CA LYS A 128 -11.38 -20.06 6.58
C LYS A 128 -11.48 -19.43 7.97
N ALA A 129 -10.50 -18.63 8.40
CA ALA A 129 -10.55 -17.98 9.70
C ALA A 129 -11.76 -17.02 9.75
N TRP A 130 -12.51 -17.07 10.84
CA TRP A 130 -13.77 -16.33 10.99
C TRP A 130 -13.60 -14.81 10.75
N TRP A 131 -12.53 -14.24 11.21
CA TRP A 131 -12.25 -12.81 11.07
C TRP A 131 -11.98 -12.39 9.63
N ARG A 132 -11.48 -13.31 8.76
CA ARG A 132 -11.24 -13.07 7.34
C ARG A 132 -12.53 -12.73 6.57
N LYS A 133 -13.67 -13.24 7.04
CA LYS A 133 -14.98 -12.91 6.47
C LYS A 133 -15.37 -11.46 6.74
N ARG A 134 -15.03 -10.95 7.93
CA ARG A 134 -15.28 -9.55 8.31
C ARG A 134 -14.29 -8.57 7.70
N ALA A 135 -13.06 -8.99 7.57
CA ALA A 135 -11.93 -8.17 7.11
C ALA A 135 -11.42 -8.68 5.77
N SER A 136 -12.31 -8.93 4.82
CA SER A 136 -11.96 -9.46 3.50
C SER A 136 -11.02 -8.54 2.70
N PHE A 137 -10.95 -7.26 3.06
CA PHE A 137 -10.01 -6.32 2.45
C PHE A 137 -8.55 -6.80 2.52
N VAL A 138 -8.18 -7.65 3.48
CA VAL A 138 -6.82 -8.21 3.59
C VAL A 138 -6.50 -9.26 2.51
N ASN A 139 -7.47 -9.67 1.71
CA ASN A 139 -7.26 -10.70 0.68
C ASN A 139 -6.41 -10.20 -0.49
N TYR A 140 -6.45 -8.90 -0.76
CA TYR A 140 -5.63 -8.26 -1.78
C TYR A 140 -5.07 -6.94 -1.26
N HIS A 141 -3.90 -6.56 -1.77
CA HIS A 141 -3.27 -5.29 -1.40
C HIS A 141 -3.94 -4.11 -2.10
N VAL A 142 -4.34 -4.29 -3.35
CA VAL A 142 -5.01 -3.27 -4.15
C VAL A 142 -6.40 -3.75 -4.55
N TRP A 143 -7.37 -2.84 -4.38
CA TRP A 143 -8.72 -2.93 -4.90
C TRP A 143 -9.07 -1.58 -5.52
N VAL A 144 -9.84 -1.60 -6.58
CA VAL A 144 -10.38 -0.38 -7.17
C VAL A 144 -11.87 -0.58 -7.39
N THR A 145 -12.66 0.41 -6.99
CA THR A 145 -14.11 0.43 -7.19
C THR A 145 -14.53 1.74 -7.84
N PRO A 146 -15.63 1.80 -8.57
CA PRO A 146 -16.27 3.07 -8.84
C PRO A 146 -16.67 3.73 -7.52
N PHE A 147 -16.71 5.07 -7.50
CA PHE A 147 -17.22 5.80 -6.33
C PHE A 147 -18.68 5.40 -6.04
N ASN A 148 -18.96 5.16 -4.76
CA ASN A 148 -20.30 4.92 -4.27
C ASN A 148 -20.41 5.41 -2.82
N GLU A 149 -21.36 6.30 -2.56
CA GLU A 149 -21.61 6.88 -1.23
C GLU A 149 -21.91 5.84 -0.15
N LYS A 150 -22.40 4.66 -0.53
CA LYS A 150 -22.71 3.57 0.39
C LYS A 150 -21.54 2.62 0.66
N GLU A 151 -20.44 2.78 -0.07
CA GLU A 151 -19.24 1.93 0.01
C GLU A 151 -18.08 2.73 0.62
N MET A 152 -18.17 3.01 1.94
CA MET A 152 -17.23 3.89 2.63
C MET A 152 -16.15 3.17 3.44
N PHE A 153 -16.34 1.90 3.75
CA PHE A 153 -15.45 1.16 4.65
C PHE A 153 -15.07 -0.19 4.04
N GLY A 154 -13.77 -0.52 4.06
CA GLY A 154 -13.25 -1.76 3.47
C GLY A 154 -13.83 -3.05 4.08
N SER A 155 -14.28 -3.01 5.33
CA SER A 155 -15.01 -4.10 6.00
C SER A 155 -16.53 -3.99 5.93
N GLY A 156 -17.06 -3.01 5.19
CA GLY A 156 -18.50 -2.70 5.18
C GLY A 156 -18.92 -1.79 6.35
N ASN A 157 -20.17 -1.35 6.32
CA ASN A 157 -20.68 -0.34 7.25
C ASN A 157 -20.83 -0.86 8.69
N TYR A 158 -21.03 -2.16 8.87
CA TYR A 158 -21.29 -2.77 10.19
C TYR A 158 -20.40 -4.00 10.42
N PRO A 159 -19.06 -3.84 10.49
CA PRO A 159 -18.15 -4.97 10.58
C PRO A 159 -18.14 -5.66 11.93
N ASN A 160 -18.55 -4.95 13.00
CA ASN A 160 -18.53 -5.51 14.35
C ASN A 160 -19.57 -6.62 14.47
N GLN A 161 -19.12 -7.80 14.90
CA GLN A 161 -19.96 -9.02 15.02
C GLN A 161 -20.61 -9.50 13.72
N SER A 162 -20.24 -8.95 12.57
CA SER A 162 -20.73 -9.45 11.28
C SER A 162 -20.24 -10.87 11.02
N GLN A 163 -21.14 -11.74 10.62
CA GLN A 163 -20.83 -13.13 10.22
C GLN A 163 -20.61 -13.27 8.71
N HIS A 164 -20.87 -12.20 7.97
CA HIS A 164 -20.81 -12.17 6.51
C HIS A 164 -19.83 -11.08 6.04
N ASP A 165 -19.31 -11.29 4.85
CA ASP A 165 -18.60 -10.24 4.14
C ASP A 165 -19.60 -9.18 3.66
N THR A 166 -19.38 -7.95 4.10
CA THR A 166 -20.16 -6.78 3.71
C THR A 166 -19.30 -5.67 3.15
N GLY A 167 -17.99 -5.92 3.02
CA GLY A 167 -16.98 -4.97 2.58
C GLY A 167 -16.54 -5.16 1.13
N LEU A 168 -15.25 -4.94 0.89
CA LEU A 168 -14.65 -4.88 -0.44
C LEU A 168 -14.88 -6.12 -1.29
N LEU A 169 -14.85 -7.32 -0.72
CA LEU A 169 -15.14 -8.53 -1.49
C LEU A 169 -16.57 -8.49 -2.04
N LYS A 170 -17.52 -8.05 -1.19
CA LYS A 170 -18.93 -7.93 -1.58
C LYS A 170 -19.16 -6.80 -2.59
N TYR A 171 -18.51 -5.64 -2.39
CA TYR A 171 -18.61 -4.51 -3.32
C TYR A 171 -18.17 -4.92 -4.72
N THR A 172 -17.02 -5.55 -4.81
CA THR A 172 -16.39 -5.93 -6.07
C THR A 172 -16.95 -7.23 -6.71
N GLU A 173 -17.94 -7.89 -6.09
CA GLU A 173 -18.73 -8.96 -6.75
C GLU A 173 -19.54 -8.44 -7.93
N GLN A 174 -19.94 -7.15 -7.89
CA GLN A 174 -20.71 -6.50 -8.95
C GLN A 174 -19.91 -6.40 -10.26
N ASP A 175 -18.58 -6.43 -10.18
CA ASP A 175 -17.67 -6.39 -11.32
C ASP A 175 -17.92 -5.23 -12.28
N ARG A 176 -18.16 -4.06 -11.70
CA ARG A 176 -18.44 -2.81 -12.43
C ARG A 176 -17.19 -2.35 -13.20
N SER A 177 -17.41 -1.61 -14.31
CA SER A 177 -16.32 -0.95 -15.04
C SER A 177 -15.67 0.15 -14.20
N ILE A 178 -14.33 0.21 -14.25
CA ILE A 178 -13.49 1.25 -13.63
C ILE A 178 -12.66 2.04 -14.65
N VAL A 179 -13.06 2.01 -15.93
CA VAL A 179 -12.40 2.74 -17.02
C VAL A 179 -13.06 4.09 -17.18
N ASP A 180 -12.27 5.16 -17.12
CA ASP A 180 -12.70 6.55 -17.25
C ASP A 180 -13.92 6.88 -16.36
N LYS A 181 -13.77 6.54 -15.09
CA LYS A 181 -14.80 6.70 -14.05
C LYS A 181 -14.26 7.47 -12.86
N ASP A 182 -15.19 7.96 -12.06
CA ASP A 182 -14.91 8.34 -10.68
C ASP A 182 -14.59 7.07 -9.88
N ILE A 183 -13.32 6.91 -9.51
CA ILE A 183 -12.80 5.68 -8.91
C ILE A 183 -12.20 5.90 -7.53
N VAL A 184 -12.32 4.87 -6.71
CA VAL A 184 -11.73 4.79 -5.37
C VAL A 184 -10.69 3.70 -5.34
N LEU A 185 -9.45 4.07 -5.00
CA LEU A 185 -8.39 3.14 -4.66
C LEU A 185 -8.52 2.73 -3.19
N TRP A 186 -8.50 1.42 -2.95
CA TRP A 186 -8.38 0.85 -1.62
C TRP A 186 -7.04 0.14 -1.53
N TYR A 187 -6.17 0.66 -0.66
CA TYR A 187 -4.86 0.07 -0.46
C TYR A 187 -4.74 -0.57 0.91
N THR A 188 -4.44 -1.87 0.93
CA THR A 188 -4.20 -2.64 2.15
C THR A 188 -2.72 -2.82 2.35
N PHE A 189 -2.23 -2.47 3.53
CA PHE A 189 -0.85 -2.68 3.94
C PHE A 189 -0.80 -3.17 5.38
N GLY A 190 0.29 -3.82 5.74
CA GLY A 190 0.37 -4.40 7.06
C GLY A 190 1.80 -4.74 7.49
N ILE A 191 1.90 -5.15 8.73
CA ILE A 191 3.14 -5.59 9.39
C ILE A 191 2.92 -6.93 10.07
N THR A 192 3.92 -7.79 9.97
CA THR A 192 4.04 -8.99 10.81
C THR A 192 4.96 -8.66 11.95
N HIS A 193 4.44 -8.70 13.17
CA HIS A 193 5.22 -8.42 14.36
C HIS A 193 5.61 -9.71 15.07
N ILE A 194 6.92 -9.91 15.15
CA ILE A 194 7.57 -10.97 15.95
C ILE A 194 8.24 -10.25 17.11
N PRO A 195 7.62 -10.27 18.32
CA PRO A 195 8.12 -9.52 19.47
C PRO A 195 9.52 -9.96 19.89
N ARG A 196 10.31 -8.99 20.35
CA ARG A 196 11.66 -9.14 20.88
C ARG A 196 11.70 -8.68 22.35
N GLN A 197 12.77 -8.97 23.05
CA GLN A 197 12.96 -8.50 24.43
C GLN A 197 12.95 -6.98 24.53
N GLU A 198 13.50 -6.30 23.52
CA GLU A 198 13.56 -4.84 23.41
C GLU A 198 12.18 -4.19 23.21
N ASP A 199 11.17 -4.97 22.88
CA ASP A 199 9.80 -4.49 22.73
C ASP A 199 9.04 -4.44 24.07
N PHE A 200 9.69 -4.81 25.17
CA PHE A 200 9.10 -4.76 26.52
C PHE A 200 9.81 -3.73 27.41
N PRO A 201 9.11 -2.93 28.22
CA PRO A 201 7.65 -2.92 28.46
C PRO A 201 6.84 -2.16 27.40
N VAL A 202 7.48 -1.31 26.60
CA VAL A 202 6.86 -0.52 25.54
C VAL A 202 7.61 -0.72 24.25
N MET A 203 6.91 -1.13 23.21
CA MET A 203 7.47 -1.40 21.91
C MET A 203 8.05 -0.13 21.25
N PRO A 204 9.29 -0.15 20.70
CA PRO A 204 9.77 0.88 19.82
C PRO A 204 8.85 1.13 18.62
N VAL A 205 8.88 2.34 18.05
CA VAL A 205 8.04 2.69 16.91
C VAL A 205 8.39 1.83 15.70
N VAL A 206 7.39 1.18 15.12
CA VAL A 206 7.46 0.53 13.81
C VAL A 206 6.59 1.33 12.84
N THR A 207 7.17 1.70 11.69
CA THR A 207 6.47 2.40 10.61
C THR A 207 6.12 1.44 9.49
N ALA A 208 4.92 1.61 8.94
CA ALA A 208 4.49 1.00 7.70
C ALA A 208 3.75 2.05 6.88
N GLY A 209 3.85 1.98 5.58
CA GLY A 209 3.20 2.97 4.73
C GLY A 209 3.42 2.71 3.25
N PHE A 210 2.92 3.64 2.46
CA PHE A 210 3.04 3.65 1.02
C PHE A 210 3.18 5.09 0.54
N ALA A 211 3.49 5.28 -0.73
CA ALA A 211 3.52 6.61 -1.33
C ALA A 211 2.68 6.62 -2.61
N LEU A 212 1.93 7.70 -2.80
CA LEU A 212 1.30 8.04 -4.07
C LEU A 212 2.02 9.27 -4.62
N LYS A 213 2.70 9.10 -5.76
CA LYS A 213 3.57 10.15 -6.33
C LYS A 213 3.09 10.54 -7.72
N PRO A 214 3.24 11.81 -8.13
CA PRO A 214 2.99 12.21 -9.50
C PRO A 214 3.73 11.33 -10.51
N ASN A 215 3.05 10.98 -11.58
CA ASN A 215 3.59 10.19 -12.69
C ASN A 215 3.03 10.76 -14.00
N GLY A 216 3.83 11.59 -14.66
CA GLY A 216 3.37 12.35 -15.82
C GLY A 216 2.39 13.49 -15.50
N PHE A 217 2.17 13.81 -14.23
CA PHE A 217 1.27 14.90 -13.80
C PHE A 217 1.88 16.27 -14.05
N PHE A 218 3.19 16.41 -13.96
CA PHE A 218 3.92 17.62 -14.26
C PHE A 218 4.75 17.44 -15.54
N ASP A 219 4.90 18.49 -16.33
CA ASP A 219 5.73 18.48 -17.54
C ASP A 219 7.22 18.35 -17.24
N ILE A 220 7.66 18.94 -16.11
CA ILE A 220 9.04 18.90 -15.62
C ILE A 220 9.04 18.73 -14.10
N ASN A 221 10.22 18.57 -13.53
CA ASN A 221 10.38 18.53 -12.07
C ASN A 221 9.94 19.88 -11.45
N PRO A 222 8.86 19.92 -10.65
CA PRO A 222 8.34 21.17 -10.06
C PRO A 222 9.34 21.82 -9.09
N ALA A 223 10.36 21.09 -8.60
CA ALA A 223 11.42 21.68 -7.77
C ALA A 223 12.31 22.65 -8.54
N ASN A 224 12.29 22.69 -9.87
CA ASN A 224 13.03 23.65 -10.67
C ASN A 224 12.56 25.11 -10.47
N ASP A 225 11.30 25.29 -10.06
CA ASP A 225 10.73 26.61 -9.82
C ASP A 225 10.96 27.13 -8.39
N ILE A 226 11.58 26.34 -7.52
CA ILE A 226 11.90 26.76 -6.16
C ILE A 226 13.05 27.79 -6.22
N PRO A 227 12.84 29.03 -5.69
CA PRO A 227 13.90 30.01 -5.60
C PRO A 227 15.12 29.46 -4.86
N LYS A 228 16.31 29.77 -5.36
CA LYS A 228 17.55 29.39 -4.66
C LYS A 228 17.53 29.99 -3.25
N ALA A 229 17.79 29.18 -2.24
CA ALA A 229 17.91 29.66 -0.87
C ALA A 229 18.97 30.77 -0.84
N ILE A 230 18.61 31.94 -0.34
CA ILE A 230 19.58 33.00 -0.05
C ILE A 230 20.50 32.44 1.03
N LYS A 231 21.79 32.21 0.71
CA LYS A 231 22.79 31.88 1.73
C LYS A 231 22.81 33.07 2.68
N LYS A 232 22.29 32.92 3.89
CA LYS A 232 22.57 33.82 4.99
C LYS A 232 24.09 33.71 5.21
N THR A 233 24.85 34.75 4.87
CA THR A 233 26.25 34.84 5.26
C THR A 233 26.27 34.88 6.79
N ASN A 234 27.08 34.03 7.39
CA ASN A 234 27.20 33.84 8.85
C ASN A 234 27.71 35.09 9.63
N ASP A 235 27.75 36.25 9.00
CA ASP A 235 28.33 37.46 9.59
C ASP A 235 27.41 38.24 10.55
N GLU A 236 26.12 37.90 10.62
CA GLU A 236 25.18 38.59 11.51
C GLU A 236 24.89 37.89 12.84
N CYS A 237 25.41 36.69 13.08
CA CYS A 237 25.07 35.91 14.27
C CYS A 237 25.92 36.27 15.53
N CYS A 238 26.97 37.09 15.40
CA CYS A 238 27.88 37.37 16.52
C CYS A 238 27.93 38.84 17.00
N GLN A 239 27.00 39.70 16.58
CA GLN A 239 27.08 41.15 16.97
C GLN A 239 26.12 41.58 18.11
N ASN A 240 25.39 40.72 18.73
CA ASN A 240 24.47 41.09 19.82
C ASN A 240 24.73 40.33 21.12
N ILE A 241 25.98 40.28 21.59
CA ILE A 241 26.28 40.01 23.00
C ILE A 241 27.30 41.10 23.44
N LYS A 242 26.76 42.18 23.94
CA LYS A 242 27.44 43.11 24.87
C LYS A 242 26.49 43.46 26.00
#